data_c6983be1c34a827a6bcfab87240ae56b
#
_entry.id   c6983be1c34a827a6bcfab87240ae56b
#
_cell.length_a   1.000
_cell.length_b   1.000
_cell.length_c   1.000
_cell.angle_alpha   90.00
_cell.angle_beta   90.00
_cell.angle_gamma   90.00
#
_symmetry.space_group_name_H-M   'P 1'
#
loop_
_entity.id
_entity.type
_entity.pdbx_description
1 polymer ?
#
loop_
_entity_poly.entity_id
_entity_poly.type
_entity_poly.pdbx_seq_one_letter_code
_entity_poly.pdbx_strand_id
1 'polypeptide(L)'
;HMAWDHHGNRLRYCRSLQPFSLELSDEMPMTGQHESSVTYPEFYRMPDGQLLFFYRDGSSGNGNLIINSYNSADKKWTGIQDNLISGEGKRNAYWQACVDLNGAIHISWVWRESPDVASNHDLCYAVSKDGGRTWEKSTGEKYRIPVTQNSAEIICSIPQRSELINQTSMYVDGKGKILIAAYWKGLGNLPQYQLVYHTGKQWKQADLAFRKTTFSLSGQGTKKIPVSRPQVIAW
;
A
#
# COMPACT_ATOMS: atom_id res chain seq x y z
N HIS A 1 -17.63 -4.03 -9.72
CA HIS A 1 -16.66 -2.97 -10.00
C HIS A 1 -15.39 -3.59 -10.57
N MET A 2 -14.85 -3.00 -11.61
CA MET A 2 -13.64 -3.44 -12.30
C MET A 2 -12.79 -2.23 -12.70
N ALA A 3 -11.49 -2.31 -12.45
CA ALA A 3 -10.50 -1.36 -12.94
C ALA A 3 -9.33 -2.16 -13.54
N TRP A 4 -8.77 -1.73 -14.67
CA TRP A 4 -7.80 -2.56 -15.42
C TRP A 4 -6.77 -1.72 -16.21
N ASP A 5 -5.62 -2.35 -16.54
CA ASP A 5 -4.54 -1.79 -17.36
C ASP A 5 -3.93 -0.48 -16.83
N HIS A 6 -3.72 -0.39 -15.51
CA HIS A 6 -3.18 0.82 -14.90
C HIS A 6 -1.68 0.74 -14.66
N HIS A 7 -0.93 1.58 -15.36
CA HIS A 7 0.50 1.82 -15.12
C HIS A 7 0.88 3.26 -15.48
N GLY A 8 0.28 4.24 -14.78
CA GLY A 8 0.50 5.67 -15.03
C GLY A 8 -0.34 6.24 -16.17
N ASN A 9 -1.46 5.63 -16.47
CA ASN A 9 -2.43 6.07 -17.47
C ASN A 9 -3.78 6.43 -16.82
N ARG A 10 -4.67 7.04 -17.58
CA ARG A 10 -5.97 7.46 -17.06
C ARG A 10 -6.75 6.27 -16.50
N LEU A 11 -7.62 6.53 -15.54
CA LEU A 11 -8.52 5.53 -14.98
C LEU A 11 -9.36 4.86 -16.05
N ARG A 12 -9.36 3.54 -16.04
CA ARG A 12 -10.28 2.69 -16.80
C ARG A 12 -11.13 1.91 -15.79
N TYR A 13 -12.38 2.26 -15.71
CA TYR A 13 -13.28 1.73 -14.69
C TYR A 13 -14.67 1.50 -15.29
N CYS A 14 -15.28 0.39 -14.90
CA CYS A 14 -16.70 0.09 -15.14
C CYS A 14 -17.28 -0.69 -13.95
N ARG A 15 -18.58 -0.94 -13.99
CA ARG A 15 -19.27 -1.81 -13.02
C ARG A 15 -20.32 -2.65 -13.72
N SER A 16 -20.75 -3.73 -13.07
CA SER A 16 -21.90 -4.49 -13.53
C SER A 16 -23.19 -3.65 -13.49
N LEU A 17 -24.05 -3.84 -14.48
CA LEU A 17 -25.34 -3.15 -14.57
C LEU A 17 -26.29 -3.57 -13.46
N GLN A 18 -26.23 -4.86 -13.05
CA GLN A 18 -26.97 -5.45 -11.96
C GLN A 18 -26.03 -6.23 -11.03
N PRO A 19 -26.38 -6.41 -9.74
CA PRO A 19 -25.64 -7.30 -8.85
C PRO A 19 -25.52 -8.70 -9.47
N PHE A 20 -24.31 -9.29 -9.37
CA PHE A 20 -23.96 -10.62 -9.91
C PHE A 20 -24.09 -10.78 -11.44
N SER A 21 -24.33 -9.71 -12.20
CA SER A 21 -24.32 -9.74 -13.66
C SER A 21 -22.90 -9.61 -14.23
N LEU A 22 -22.65 -10.29 -15.34
CA LEU A 22 -21.45 -10.11 -16.17
C LEU A 22 -21.64 -9.00 -17.23
N GLU A 23 -22.84 -8.43 -17.34
CA GLU A 23 -23.08 -7.26 -18.18
C GLU A 23 -22.48 -6.03 -17.52
N LEU A 24 -21.54 -5.39 -18.19
CA LEU A 24 -20.80 -4.25 -17.69
C LEU A 24 -21.34 -2.96 -18.30
N SER A 25 -21.24 -1.87 -17.54
CA SER A 25 -21.46 -0.52 -18.08
C SER A 25 -20.34 -0.13 -19.04
N ASP A 26 -20.56 0.94 -19.79
CA ASP A 26 -19.48 1.65 -20.47
C ASP A 26 -18.42 2.11 -19.45
N GLU A 27 -17.22 2.42 -19.98
CA GLU A 27 -16.15 3.02 -19.19
C GLU A 27 -16.59 4.39 -18.68
N MET A 28 -16.41 4.63 -17.38
CA MET A 28 -16.84 5.86 -16.72
C MET A 28 -15.79 6.35 -15.71
N PRO A 29 -15.77 7.66 -15.38
CA PRO A 29 -14.98 8.16 -14.26
C PRO A 29 -15.59 7.71 -12.92
N MET A 30 -14.80 7.75 -11.87
CA MET A 30 -15.28 7.64 -10.47
C MET A 30 -15.66 9.02 -9.93
N THR A 31 -14.67 9.87 -9.67
CA THR A 31 -14.85 11.24 -9.15
C THR A 31 -14.56 12.31 -10.20
N GLY A 32 -13.82 11.95 -11.26
CA GLY A 32 -13.31 12.89 -12.27
C GLY A 32 -12.07 13.65 -11.81
N GLN A 33 -11.53 13.35 -10.60
CA GLN A 33 -10.36 14.01 -10.04
C GLN A 33 -9.24 12.99 -9.80
N HIS A 34 -7.97 13.37 -10.03
CA HIS A 34 -6.79 12.51 -9.83
C HIS A 34 -6.78 11.22 -10.67
N GLU A 35 -7.56 11.17 -11.76
CA GLU A 35 -7.77 9.96 -12.55
C GLU A 35 -6.95 9.91 -13.85
N SER A 36 -6.06 10.88 -14.06
CA SER A 36 -5.25 10.96 -15.29
C SER A 36 -4.01 10.06 -15.30
N SER A 37 -3.49 9.69 -14.13
CA SER A 37 -2.26 8.91 -14.00
C SER A 37 -2.36 7.86 -12.89
N VAL A 38 -3.19 6.84 -13.11
CA VAL A 38 -3.52 5.81 -12.13
C VAL A 38 -2.54 4.64 -12.21
N THR A 39 -2.07 4.19 -11.04
CA THR A 39 -1.30 2.94 -10.88
C THR A 39 -1.70 2.24 -9.58
N TYR A 40 -1.60 0.90 -9.55
CA TYR A 40 -1.91 0.07 -8.38
C TYR A 40 -3.33 0.28 -7.85
N PRO A 41 -4.38 0.16 -8.69
CA PRO A 41 -5.75 0.26 -8.21
C PRO A 41 -6.13 -0.97 -7.38
N GLU A 42 -6.65 -0.76 -6.19
CA GLU A 42 -7.10 -1.82 -5.30
C GLU A 42 -8.47 -1.49 -4.69
N PHE A 43 -9.36 -2.48 -4.67
CA PHE A 43 -10.66 -2.37 -4.01
C PHE A 43 -10.60 -3.02 -2.64
N TYR A 44 -11.11 -2.31 -1.62
CA TYR A 44 -11.25 -2.82 -0.26
C TYR A 44 -12.71 -2.80 0.16
N ARG A 45 -13.24 -3.97 0.51
CA ARG A 45 -14.58 -4.08 1.07
C ARG A 45 -14.50 -3.98 2.58
N MET A 46 -15.26 -3.03 3.13
CA MET A 46 -15.40 -2.85 4.57
C MET A 46 -16.44 -3.82 5.15
N PRO A 47 -16.36 -4.18 6.45
CA PRO A 47 -17.33 -5.07 7.09
C PRO A 47 -18.78 -4.56 7.03
N ASP A 48 -19.00 -3.25 7.02
CA ASP A 48 -20.30 -2.60 6.86
C ASP A 48 -20.82 -2.61 5.41
N GLY A 49 -20.05 -3.16 4.49
CA GLY A 49 -20.38 -3.26 3.07
C GLY A 49 -19.93 -2.06 2.23
N GLN A 50 -19.36 -1.00 2.85
CA GLN A 50 -18.76 0.10 2.10
C GLN A 50 -17.62 -0.43 1.21
N LEU A 51 -17.47 0.13 0.02
CA LEU A 51 -16.39 -0.18 -0.90
C LEU A 51 -15.45 1.02 -1.02
N LEU A 52 -14.17 0.78 -0.80
CA LEU A 52 -13.11 1.77 -0.97
C LEU A 52 -12.29 1.43 -2.21
N PHE A 53 -11.70 2.44 -2.82
CA PHE A 53 -10.79 2.32 -3.95
C PHE A 53 -9.54 3.14 -3.69
N PHE A 54 -8.41 2.44 -3.60
CA PHE A 54 -7.09 3.01 -3.35
C PHE A 54 -6.29 2.97 -4.64
N TYR A 55 -5.56 4.03 -4.94
CA TYR A 55 -4.66 4.05 -6.07
C TYR A 55 -3.58 5.13 -5.92
N ARG A 56 -2.51 4.97 -6.66
CA ARG A 56 -1.50 6.02 -6.82
C ARG A 56 -1.90 6.92 -7.98
N ASP A 57 -2.00 8.23 -7.72
CA ASP A 57 -1.95 9.26 -8.75
C ASP A 57 -0.50 9.70 -8.95
N GLY A 58 0.01 9.56 -10.17
CA GLY A 58 1.38 9.88 -10.54
C GLY A 58 2.21 8.69 -11.01
N SER A 59 3.54 8.86 -11.01
CA SER A 59 4.51 7.92 -11.57
C SER A 59 5.50 7.39 -10.52
N SER A 60 6.40 6.50 -10.96
CA SER A 60 7.51 6.03 -10.11
C SER A 60 8.43 7.20 -9.75
N GLY A 61 8.67 7.39 -8.44
CA GLY A 61 9.46 8.52 -7.91
C GLY A 61 8.70 9.85 -7.83
N ASN A 62 7.41 9.87 -8.17
CA ASN A 62 6.54 11.05 -8.02
C ASN A 62 5.07 10.63 -8.01
N GLY A 63 4.50 10.38 -6.85
CA GLY A 63 3.09 9.98 -6.77
C GLY A 63 2.50 10.13 -5.38
N ASN A 64 1.17 10.23 -5.35
CA ASN A 64 0.37 10.41 -4.15
C ASN A 64 -0.62 9.25 -3.99
N LEU A 65 -0.97 8.89 -2.77
CA LEU A 65 -2.03 7.91 -2.49
C LEU A 65 -3.38 8.60 -2.38
N ILE A 66 -4.31 8.15 -3.22
CA ILE A 66 -5.68 8.64 -3.31
C ILE A 66 -6.63 7.56 -2.77
N ILE A 67 -7.69 7.97 -2.08
CA ILE A 67 -8.74 7.07 -1.60
C ILE A 67 -10.11 7.62 -1.97
N ASN A 68 -10.88 6.81 -2.69
CA ASN A 68 -12.28 7.07 -3.00
C ASN A 68 -13.18 6.07 -2.26
N SER A 69 -14.41 6.49 -1.95
CA SER A 69 -15.46 5.66 -1.36
C SER A 69 -16.67 5.59 -2.27
N TYR A 70 -17.24 4.41 -2.41
CA TYR A 70 -18.47 4.17 -3.16
C TYR A 70 -19.70 4.17 -2.26
N ASN A 71 -20.65 5.03 -2.56
CA ASN A 71 -21.98 5.01 -1.96
C ASN A 71 -22.89 4.11 -2.82
N SER A 72 -23.34 2.98 -2.27
CA SER A 72 -24.19 2.02 -2.98
C SER A 72 -25.62 2.51 -3.20
N ALA A 73 -26.14 3.40 -2.34
CA ALA A 73 -27.49 3.97 -2.49
C ALA A 73 -27.55 4.94 -3.67
N ASP A 74 -26.59 5.86 -3.76
CA ASP A 74 -26.53 6.86 -4.83
C ASP A 74 -25.78 6.36 -6.07
N LYS A 75 -25.15 5.17 -5.94
CA LYS A 75 -24.29 4.58 -6.97
C LYS A 75 -23.17 5.50 -7.45
N LYS A 76 -22.59 6.29 -6.52
CA LYS A 76 -21.56 7.29 -6.79
C LYS A 76 -20.30 7.08 -5.98
N TRP A 77 -19.18 7.48 -6.56
CA TRP A 77 -17.89 7.61 -5.89
C TRP A 77 -17.71 9.02 -5.34
N THR A 78 -17.10 9.13 -4.18
CA THR A 78 -16.67 10.39 -3.58
C THR A 78 -15.23 10.26 -3.08
N GLY A 79 -14.42 11.31 -3.23
CA GLY A 79 -13.08 11.35 -2.65
C GLY A 79 -13.14 11.40 -1.13
N ILE A 80 -12.35 10.55 -0.47
CA ILE A 80 -12.13 10.61 0.99
C ILE A 80 -10.78 11.27 1.27
N GLN A 81 -9.75 10.87 0.50
CA GLN A 81 -8.40 11.41 0.60
C GLN A 81 -7.90 11.73 -0.80
N ASP A 82 -7.73 13.02 -1.07
CA ASP A 82 -7.15 13.50 -2.34
C ASP A 82 -5.62 13.40 -2.33
N ASN A 83 -5.02 13.23 -1.17
CA ASN A 83 -3.60 12.98 -0.97
C ASN A 83 -3.36 12.47 0.46
N LEU A 84 -3.53 11.18 0.70
CA LEU A 84 -3.24 10.61 2.01
C LEU A 84 -1.74 10.59 2.30
N ILE A 85 -0.95 10.08 1.36
CA ILE A 85 0.51 10.00 1.46
C ILE A 85 1.09 10.76 0.28
N SER A 86 1.81 11.83 0.56
CA SER A 86 2.37 12.71 -0.45
C SER A 86 3.76 12.28 -0.87
N GLY A 87 3.98 12.16 -2.17
CA GLY A 87 5.32 12.05 -2.74
C GLY A 87 6.10 13.37 -2.80
N GLU A 88 5.49 14.48 -2.40
CA GLU A 88 6.12 15.81 -2.35
C GLU A 88 6.73 16.24 -3.70
N GLY A 89 6.24 15.68 -4.81
CA GLY A 89 6.76 15.94 -6.16
C GLY A 89 8.12 15.28 -6.48
N LYS A 90 8.67 14.46 -5.60
CA LYS A 90 10.05 13.92 -5.72
C LYS A 90 10.22 12.47 -5.29
N ARG A 91 9.18 11.84 -4.74
CA ARG A 91 9.17 10.43 -4.33
C ARG A 91 7.77 9.83 -4.42
N ASN A 92 7.62 8.57 -4.10
CA ASN A 92 6.31 7.98 -3.84
C ASN A 92 6.38 6.89 -2.78
N ALA A 93 5.24 6.64 -2.14
CA ALA A 93 5.02 5.47 -1.32
C ALA A 93 4.67 4.26 -2.19
N TYR A 94 5.28 3.11 -1.92
CA TYR A 94 4.80 1.81 -2.37
C TYR A 94 4.10 1.14 -1.20
N TRP A 95 2.80 1.13 -1.23
CA TRP A 95 1.95 0.76 -0.12
C TRP A 95 1.28 -0.60 -0.30
N GLN A 96 0.87 -1.18 0.82
CA GLN A 96 0.00 -2.33 0.95
C GLN A 96 -0.99 -2.05 2.08
N ALA A 97 -2.25 -2.44 1.93
CA ALA A 97 -3.24 -2.27 2.98
C ALA A 97 -4.00 -3.57 3.26
N CYS A 98 -4.62 -3.63 4.43
CA CYS A 98 -5.61 -4.65 4.78
C CYS A 98 -6.67 -4.03 5.70
N VAL A 99 -7.86 -4.64 5.70
CA VAL A 99 -8.96 -4.29 6.61
C VAL A 99 -9.08 -5.39 7.64
N ASP A 100 -9.06 -5.03 8.92
CA ASP A 100 -9.22 -6.00 10.00
C ASP A 100 -10.71 -6.35 10.24
N LEU A 101 -10.96 -7.29 11.14
CA LEU A 101 -12.33 -7.76 11.46
C LEU A 101 -13.22 -6.66 12.08
N ASN A 102 -12.61 -5.62 12.65
CA ASN A 102 -13.33 -4.49 13.26
C ASN A 102 -13.55 -3.33 12.28
N GLY A 103 -13.07 -3.47 11.04
CA GLY A 103 -13.16 -2.44 10.02
C GLY A 103 -12.07 -1.37 10.10
N ALA A 104 -11.02 -1.56 10.90
CA ALA A 104 -9.86 -0.68 10.83
C ALA A 104 -9.05 -0.98 9.57
N ILE A 105 -8.64 0.08 8.88
CA ILE A 105 -7.81 0.02 7.68
C ILE A 105 -6.38 0.22 8.11
N HIS A 106 -5.55 -0.78 7.91
CA HIS A 106 -4.11 -0.73 8.17
C HIS A 106 -3.36 -0.55 6.86
N ILE A 107 -2.39 0.34 6.82
CA ILE A 107 -1.54 0.58 5.66
C ILE A 107 -0.07 0.58 6.08
N SER A 108 0.76 -0.09 5.31
CA SER A 108 2.21 0.00 5.41
C SER A 108 2.79 0.39 4.05
N TRP A 109 3.90 1.11 4.05
CA TRP A 109 4.56 1.50 2.81
C TRP A 109 6.07 1.61 2.97
N VAL A 110 6.77 1.50 1.84
CA VAL A 110 8.17 1.87 1.72
C VAL A 110 8.27 3.14 0.88
N TRP A 111 9.21 4.01 1.20
CA TRP A 111 9.52 5.17 0.37
C TRP A 111 10.40 4.79 -0.79
N ARG A 112 10.22 5.46 -1.92
CA ARG A 112 11.05 5.34 -3.12
C ARG A 112 11.38 6.71 -3.67
N GLU A 113 12.68 7.04 -3.70
CA GLU A 113 13.18 8.38 -4.02
C GLU A 113 13.40 8.62 -5.52
N SER A 114 13.45 7.56 -6.33
CA SER A 114 13.71 7.65 -7.77
C SER A 114 13.12 6.46 -8.52
N PRO A 115 13.12 6.44 -9.86
CA PRO A 115 12.73 5.25 -10.61
C PRO A 115 13.60 4.01 -10.35
N ASP A 116 14.80 4.15 -9.79
CA ASP A 116 15.64 3.02 -9.39
C ASP A 116 15.12 2.35 -8.11
N VAL A 117 14.88 1.03 -8.15
CA VAL A 117 14.42 0.23 -6.99
C VAL A 117 15.41 0.28 -5.83
N ALA A 118 16.70 0.47 -6.09
CA ALA A 118 17.71 0.62 -5.03
C ALA A 118 17.46 1.83 -4.13
N SER A 119 16.64 2.79 -4.57
CA SER A 119 16.23 3.95 -3.76
C SER A 119 15.10 3.66 -2.78
N ASN A 120 14.58 2.43 -2.72
CA ASN A 120 13.62 2.04 -1.69
C ASN A 120 14.27 2.07 -0.30
N HIS A 121 13.53 2.58 0.68
CA HIS A 121 14.00 2.65 2.07
C HIS A 121 12.84 2.70 3.05
N ASP A 122 13.12 2.42 4.30
CA ASP A 122 12.24 2.47 5.45
C ASP A 122 10.89 1.74 5.23
N LEU A 123 10.35 1.21 6.28
CA LEU A 123 8.99 0.71 6.35
C LEU A 123 8.20 1.59 7.29
N CYS A 124 7.08 2.12 6.79
CA CYS A 124 6.21 3.05 7.50
C CYS A 124 4.83 2.43 7.73
N TYR A 125 4.05 3.06 8.63
CA TYR A 125 2.73 2.55 9.02
C TYR A 125 1.74 3.67 9.33
N ALA A 126 0.47 3.38 9.07
CA ALA A 126 -0.68 4.17 9.53
C ALA A 126 -1.92 3.27 9.67
N VAL A 127 -2.88 3.70 10.49
CA VAL A 127 -4.17 3.04 10.70
C VAL A 127 -5.30 4.05 10.69
N SER A 128 -6.44 3.68 10.09
CA SER A 128 -7.70 4.42 10.16
C SER A 128 -8.77 3.56 10.79
N LYS A 129 -9.52 4.12 11.74
CA LYS A 129 -10.62 3.45 12.45
C LYS A 129 -12.01 4.01 12.08
N ASP A 130 -12.05 4.90 11.11
CA ASP A 130 -13.25 5.67 10.71
C ASP A 130 -13.50 5.65 9.18
N GLY A 131 -13.13 4.54 8.55
CA GLY A 131 -13.35 4.32 7.12
C GLY A 131 -12.43 5.17 6.22
N GLY A 132 -11.22 5.49 6.67
CA GLY A 132 -10.22 6.20 5.89
C GLY A 132 -10.25 7.73 6.01
N ARG A 133 -11.09 8.28 6.90
CA ARG A 133 -11.23 9.73 7.07
C ARG A 133 -10.10 10.35 7.89
N THR A 134 -9.76 9.74 9.02
CA THR A 134 -8.61 10.15 9.84
C THR A 134 -7.63 8.99 10.01
N TRP A 135 -6.37 9.31 10.20
CA TRP A 135 -5.28 8.35 10.25
C TRP A 135 -4.40 8.60 11.47
N GLU A 136 -3.91 7.50 12.05
CA GLU A 136 -3.11 7.49 13.27
C GLU A 136 -1.84 6.66 13.07
N LYS A 137 -0.80 7.01 13.82
CA LYS A 137 0.38 6.16 14.04
C LYS A 137 0.00 4.95 14.90
N SER A 138 0.87 3.95 15.01
CA SER A 138 0.68 2.79 15.90
C SER A 138 0.53 3.19 17.37
N THR A 139 1.02 4.36 17.75
CA THR A 139 0.90 4.94 19.10
C THR A 139 -0.46 5.57 19.38
N GLY A 140 -1.33 5.73 18.37
CA GLY A 140 -2.59 6.47 18.45
C GLY A 140 -2.46 7.98 18.20
N GLU A 141 -1.27 8.48 17.96
CA GLU A 141 -1.05 9.87 17.56
C GLU A 141 -1.63 10.13 16.16
N LYS A 142 -2.47 11.14 16.02
CA LYS A 142 -3.12 11.48 14.74
C LYS A 142 -2.12 12.10 13.76
N TYR A 143 -2.19 11.65 12.53
CA TYR A 143 -1.50 12.30 11.43
C TYR A 143 -2.19 13.59 11.01
N ARG A 144 -1.37 14.58 10.67
CA ARG A 144 -1.80 15.70 9.83
C ARG A 144 -1.65 15.26 8.36
N ILE A 145 -2.74 15.29 7.62
CA ILE A 145 -2.76 14.90 6.20
C ILE A 145 -2.35 16.10 5.31
N PRO A 146 -1.54 15.88 4.27
CA PRO A 146 -0.97 14.60 3.85
C PRO A 146 0.19 14.13 4.74
N VAL A 147 0.35 12.82 4.84
CA VAL A 147 1.54 12.21 5.44
C VAL A 147 2.70 12.41 4.47
N THR A 148 3.79 12.96 4.96
CA THR A 148 5.04 13.16 4.22
C THR A 148 6.15 12.27 4.78
N GLN A 149 7.29 12.22 4.12
CA GLN A 149 8.44 11.49 4.64
C GLN A 149 8.81 11.92 6.07
N ASN A 150 8.78 13.24 6.34
CA ASN A 150 9.15 13.79 7.64
C ASN A 150 8.14 13.50 8.75
N SER A 151 6.86 13.28 8.41
CA SER A 151 5.80 13.02 9.39
C SER A 151 5.47 11.54 9.56
N ALA A 152 5.92 10.69 8.64
CA ALA A 152 5.64 9.25 8.65
C ALA A 152 6.24 8.56 9.88
N GLU A 153 5.48 7.65 10.48
CA GLU A 153 6.01 6.73 11.47
C GLU A 153 6.86 5.66 10.79
N ILE A 154 8.17 5.69 11.04
CA ILE A 154 9.08 4.65 10.58
C ILE A 154 9.03 3.51 11.59
N ILE A 155 8.48 2.37 11.20
CA ILE A 155 8.35 1.17 12.04
C ILE A 155 9.53 0.21 11.91
N CYS A 156 10.29 0.32 10.82
CA CYS A 156 11.55 -0.37 10.61
C CYS A 156 12.43 0.49 9.71
N SER A 157 13.57 0.95 10.24
CA SER A 157 14.52 1.74 9.46
C SER A 157 15.35 0.82 8.56
N ILE A 158 15.27 1.06 7.26
CA ILE A 158 15.92 0.27 6.22
C ILE A 158 16.62 1.25 5.27
N PRO A 159 17.95 1.24 5.18
CA PRO A 159 18.67 2.17 4.32
C PRO A 159 18.43 1.86 2.83
N GLN A 160 18.61 2.85 1.98
CA GLN A 160 18.66 2.64 0.53
C GLN A 160 19.74 1.61 0.16
N ARG A 161 19.63 0.98 -1.01
CA ARG A 161 20.53 -0.08 -1.51
C ARG A 161 20.55 -1.36 -0.68
N SER A 162 19.50 -1.57 0.11
CA SER A 162 19.30 -2.79 0.90
C SER A 162 18.58 -3.90 0.13
N GLU A 163 18.34 -3.77 -1.17
CA GLU A 163 17.51 -4.70 -1.95
C GLU A 163 16.07 -4.82 -1.39
N LEU A 164 15.55 -3.73 -0.83
CA LEU A 164 14.20 -3.67 -0.31
C LEU A 164 13.20 -3.74 -1.45
N ILE A 165 12.27 -4.71 -1.37
CA ILE A 165 11.17 -4.83 -2.34
C ILE A 165 10.18 -3.66 -2.20
N ASN A 166 9.47 -3.33 -3.28
CA ASN A 166 8.48 -2.27 -3.33
C ASN A 166 7.34 -2.49 -2.33
N GLN A 167 6.28 -3.16 -2.82
CA GLN A 167 5.11 -3.47 -1.99
C GLN A 167 5.39 -4.70 -1.14
N THR A 168 5.01 -4.61 0.12
CA THR A 168 5.09 -5.69 1.11
C THR A 168 3.82 -6.52 1.09
N SER A 169 3.71 -7.53 1.96
CA SER A 169 2.45 -8.19 2.30
C SER A 169 2.09 -7.84 3.74
N MET A 170 0.83 -7.56 4.00
CA MET A 170 0.34 -7.14 5.31
C MET A 170 -0.88 -7.94 5.72
N TYR A 171 -0.96 -8.32 6.98
CA TYR A 171 -2.09 -9.01 7.57
C TYR A 171 -2.29 -8.58 9.03
N VAL A 172 -3.55 -8.54 9.47
CA VAL A 172 -3.90 -8.34 10.88
C VAL A 172 -4.72 -9.55 11.34
N ASP A 173 -4.24 -10.25 12.35
CA ASP A 173 -4.93 -11.44 12.87
C ASP A 173 -6.18 -11.09 13.69
N GLY A 174 -6.98 -12.11 14.04
CA GLY A 174 -8.21 -11.94 14.81
C GLY A 174 -8.01 -11.36 16.22
N LYS A 175 -6.77 -11.22 16.70
CA LYS A 175 -6.39 -10.59 17.97
C LYS A 175 -5.83 -9.18 17.79
N GLY A 176 -5.83 -8.65 16.56
CA GLY A 176 -5.29 -7.33 16.21
C GLY A 176 -3.77 -7.27 16.09
N LYS A 177 -3.08 -8.42 15.99
CA LYS A 177 -1.65 -8.45 15.78
C LYS A 177 -1.32 -8.16 14.32
N ILE A 178 -0.53 -7.12 14.11
CA ILE A 178 -0.12 -6.68 12.77
C ILE A 178 1.16 -7.41 12.37
N LEU A 179 1.15 -7.98 11.16
CA LEU A 179 2.28 -8.67 10.55
C LEU A 179 2.52 -8.09 9.15
N ILE A 180 3.77 -7.80 8.84
CA ILE A 180 4.21 -7.25 7.55
C ILE A 180 5.40 -8.08 7.08
N ALA A 181 5.26 -8.71 5.92
CA ALA A 181 6.32 -9.50 5.30
C ALA A 181 6.89 -8.77 4.08
N ALA A 182 8.20 -8.76 3.97
CA ALA A 182 8.94 -8.18 2.85
C ALA A 182 10.25 -8.97 2.66
N TYR A 183 11.14 -8.48 1.81
CA TYR A 183 12.52 -8.93 1.80
C TYR A 183 13.46 -7.74 1.59
N TRP A 184 14.60 -7.80 2.26
CA TRP A 184 15.75 -6.91 2.10
C TRP A 184 17.01 -7.58 2.65
N LYS A 185 18.18 -6.93 2.48
CA LYS A 185 19.45 -7.41 3.06
C LYS A 185 19.36 -7.49 4.57
N GLY A 186 19.46 -8.70 5.11
CA GLY A 186 19.48 -8.99 6.53
C GLY A 186 20.91 -9.26 7.03
N LEU A 187 21.02 -10.08 8.05
CA LEU A 187 22.29 -10.56 8.58
C LEU A 187 23.13 -11.21 7.44
N GLY A 188 24.43 -10.91 7.42
CA GLY A 188 25.31 -11.41 6.36
C GLY A 188 25.19 -10.67 5.02
N ASN A 189 24.51 -9.52 4.96
CA ASN A 189 24.35 -8.69 3.76
C ASN A 189 23.70 -9.41 2.55
N LEU A 190 22.92 -10.45 2.81
CA LEU A 190 22.16 -11.20 1.80
C LEU A 190 20.67 -10.81 1.87
N PRO A 191 19.98 -10.69 0.71
CA PRO A 191 18.54 -10.50 0.72
C PRO A 191 17.84 -11.69 1.38
N GLN A 192 17.11 -11.43 2.46
CA GLN A 192 16.36 -12.40 3.24
C GLN A 192 14.90 -11.99 3.32
N TYR A 193 13.99 -12.95 3.50
CA TYR A 193 12.64 -12.63 3.94
C TYR A 193 12.68 -12.13 5.37
N GLN A 194 11.91 -11.10 5.62
CA GLN A 194 11.83 -10.39 6.88
C GLN A 194 10.37 -10.30 7.31
N LEU A 195 10.13 -10.44 8.59
CA LEU A 195 8.83 -10.22 9.21
C LEU A 195 8.93 -9.04 10.19
N VAL A 196 8.16 -7.98 9.96
CA VAL A 196 7.96 -6.89 10.91
C VAL A 196 6.60 -7.06 11.56
N TYR A 197 6.53 -6.99 12.88
CA TYR A 197 5.28 -7.22 13.61
C TYR A 197 5.16 -6.33 14.85
N HIS A 198 3.93 -5.98 15.18
CA HIS A 198 3.62 -5.21 16.37
C HIS A 198 3.26 -6.13 17.55
N THR A 199 3.89 -5.94 18.71
CA THR A 199 3.69 -6.79 19.90
C THR A 199 2.55 -6.32 20.82
N GLY A 200 1.80 -5.28 20.42
CA GLY A 200 0.90 -4.53 21.28
C GLY A 200 1.57 -3.38 22.03
N LYS A 201 2.93 -3.36 22.07
CA LYS A 201 3.72 -2.31 22.75
C LYS A 201 4.75 -1.67 21.84
N GLN A 202 5.36 -2.45 20.95
CA GLN A 202 6.45 -1.99 20.08
C GLN A 202 6.51 -2.84 18.82
N TRP A 203 7.10 -2.27 17.79
CA TRP A 203 7.46 -2.97 16.57
C TRP A 203 8.71 -3.84 16.77
N LYS A 204 8.72 -5.01 16.19
CA LYS A 204 9.86 -5.94 16.16
C LYS A 204 10.07 -6.46 14.75
N GLN A 205 11.30 -6.84 14.46
CA GLN A 205 11.73 -7.47 13.22
C GLN A 205 12.29 -8.87 13.50
N ALA A 206 11.98 -9.81 12.59
CA ALA A 206 12.60 -11.13 12.56
C ALA A 206 13.17 -11.38 11.16
N ASP A 207 14.45 -11.71 11.08
CA ASP A 207 15.12 -12.16 9.87
C ASP A 207 14.94 -13.67 9.75
N LEU A 208 14.40 -14.16 8.62
CA LEU A 208 14.17 -15.59 8.42
C LEU A 208 15.44 -16.36 7.99
N ALA A 209 16.51 -15.66 7.64
CA ALA A 209 17.92 -16.09 7.55
C ALA A 209 18.22 -17.43 6.84
N PHE A 210 17.36 -17.94 5.93
CA PHE A 210 17.57 -19.22 5.27
C PHE A 210 18.19 -19.12 3.88
N ARG A 211 18.23 -17.93 3.27
CA ARG A 211 18.79 -17.73 1.94
C ARG A 211 20.32 -17.65 1.97
N LYS A 212 20.94 -18.24 0.93
CA LYS A 212 22.42 -18.32 0.79
C LYS A 212 22.94 -17.62 -0.46
N THR A 213 22.04 -17.07 -1.30
CA THR A 213 22.41 -16.43 -2.58
C THR A 213 22.02 -14.98 -2.59
N THR A 214 22.80 -14.16 -3.28
CA THR A 214 22.50 -12.74 -3.50
C THR A 214 21.77 -12.53 -4.81
N PHE A 215 21.16 -11.34 -4.93
CA PHE A 215 20.64 -10.77 -6.18
C PHE A 215 20.60 -9.25 -6.04
N SER A 216 20.32 -8.54 -7.14
CA SER A 216 20.11 -7.08 -7.09
C SER A 216 18.79 -6.68 -7.72
N LEU A 217 18.13 -5.70 -7.07
CA LEU A 217 16.95 -5.01 -7.57
C LEU A 217 17.30 -3.68 -8.25
N SER A 218 18.56 -3.26 -8.24
CA SER A 218 18.99 -1.96 -8.81
C SER A 218 18.51 -1.76 -10.25
N GLY A 219 18.16 -0.53 -10.60
CA GLY A 219 17.62 -0.13 -11.89
C GLY A 219 16.09 -0.16 -11.95
N GLN A 220 15.58 -0.05 -13.16
CA GLN A 220 14.14 0.04 -13.46
C GLN A 220 13.62 -1.26 -14.12
N GLY A 221 12.29 -1.38 -14.17
CA GLY A 221 11.59 -2.48 -14.83
C GLY A 221 11.60 -3.78 -14.05
N THR A 222 11.01 -4.81 -14.67
CA THR A 222 10.88 -6.16 -14.07
C THR A 222 12.22 -6.87 -14.04
N LYS A 223 12.57 -7.44 -12.90
CA LYS A 223 13.80 -8.21 -12.69
C LYS A 223 13.51 -9.71 -12.64
N LYS A 224 14.40 -10.51 -13.23
CA LYS A 224 14.45 -11.95 -13.00
C LYS A 224 15.27 -12.20 -11.74
N ILE A 225 14.61 -12.45 -10.64
CA ILE A 225 15.22 -12.67 -9.33
C ILE A 225 14.79 -14.02 -8.75
N PRO A 226 15.61 -14.65 -7.87
CA PRO A 226 15.34 -16.00 -7.36
C PRO A 226 14.38 -16.00 -6.15
N VAL A 227 13.55 -14.98 -6.00
CA VAL A 227 12.55 -14.85 -4.91
C VAL A 227 11.26 -14.29 -5.46
N SER A 228 10.14 -14.70 -4.88
CA SER A 228 8.83 -14.06 -5.06
C SER A 228 8.58 -13.05 -3.95
N ARG A 229 7.60 -12.16 -4.16
CA ARG A 229 7.06 -11.35 -3.06
C ARG A 229 6.43 -12.28 -2.02
N PRO A 230 6.72 -12.09 -0.73
CA PRO A 230 6.11 -12.91 0.31
C PRO A 230 4.61 -12.62 0.41
N GLN A 231 3.87 -13.60 0.94
CA GLN A 231 2.54 -13.41 1.46
C GLN A 231 2.54 -13.82 2.93
N VAL A 232 1.84 -13.05 3.78
CA VAL A 232 1.68 -13.34 5.21
C VAL A 232 0.21 -13.50 5.54
N ILE A 233 -0.09 -14.56 6.29
CA ILE A 233 -1.39 -14.83 6.87
C ILE A 233 -1.17 -15.40 8.28
N ALA A 234 -2.07 -15.11 9.20
CA ALA A 234 -2.05 -15.63 10.57
C ALA A 234 -3.48 -15.96 11.03
N TRP A 235 -3.60 -16.92 11.95
CA TRP A 235 -4.88 -17.38 12.54
C TRP A 235 -4.74 -17.63 14.04
#